data_be5042950eb723f6e058e2d1ec6e7994
#
_entry.id   be5042950eb723f6e058e2d1ec6e7994
#
_cell.length_a   1.000
_cell.length_b   1.000
_cell.length_c   1.000
_cell.angle_alpha   90.00
_cell.angle_beta   90.00
_cell.angle_gamma   90.00
#
_symmetry.space_group_name_H-M   'P 1'
#
loop_
_entity.id
_entity.type
_entity.pdbx_description
1 polymer ?
#
loop_
_entity_poly.entity_id
_entity_poly.type
_entity_poly.pdbx_seq_one_letter_code
_entity_poly.pdbx_strand_id
1 'polypeptide(L)'
;AAEAKGLGWTGVIQPGGVTIMGGWTDVWRANLMLRGATRVLARIGGFRAMHLAHLDKRARKFPWADLLPRDLPVRVESICRASRIYHAGAATQRIERAITEELGAPLATPEDRGPSITVKARIEDDLVTFSLDTTGESLHKRGHKEAVAKAPMRETMAAMFLAEMGFDGSQPVLDPMCGSGSFVLEAAEIALGLLPGRSRGFAFQRFANYNAAAFAKMNAAPAPRDLSLRFLGFDRDPGAIRMSCLLY
;
A
#
# COMPACT_ATOMS: atom_id res chain seq x y z
N ALA A 1 12.93 -0.82 6.31
CA ALA A 1 13.79 -2.02 6.30
C ALA A 1 13.73 -2.74 7.65
N ALA A 2 13.98 -2.06 8.77
CA ALA A 2 13.93 -2.65 10.11
C ALA A 2 12.58 -3.33 10.40
N GLU A 3 11.47 -2.66 10.12
CA GLU A 3 10.13 -3.22 10.29
C GLU A 3 9.93 -4.52 9.49
N ALA A 4 10.33 -4.55 8.20
CA ALA A 4 10.24 -5.75 7.37
C ALA A 4 11.06 -6.92 7.96
N LYS A 5 12.26 -6.62 8.47
CA LYS A 5 13.12 -7.60 9.16
C LYS A 5 12.46 -8.13 10.45
N GLY A 6 11.84 -7.23 11.24
CA GLY A 6 11.11 -7.62 12.46
C GLY A 6 9.91 -8.52 12.18
N LEU A 7 9.32 -8.42 11.00
CA LEU A 7 8.25 -9.31 10.51
C LEU A 7 8.76 -10.60 9.84
N GLY A 8 10.07 -10.84 9.86
CA GLY A 8 10.69 -12.06 9.36
C GLY A 8 11.04 -12.04 7.87
N TRP A 9 11.00 -10.89 7.20
CA TRP A 9 11.39 -10.79 5.80
C TRP A 9 12.85 -10.33 5.64
N THR A 10 13.55 -10.97 4.72
CA THR A 10 14.82 -10.47 4.21
C THR A 10 14.56 -9.56 3.02
N GLY A 11 14.94 -8.31 3.13
CA GLY A 11 14.66 -7.31 2.10
C GLY A 11 15.92 -6.63 1.58
N VAL A 12 15.88 -6.25 0.30
CA VAL A 12 16.90 -5.40 -0.34
C VAL A 12 16.43 -3.96 -0.31
N ILE A 13 17.22 -3.09 0.32
CA ILE A 13 16.95 -1.65 0.39
C ILE A 13 17.23 -1.04 -0.99
N GLN A 14 16.28 -0.23 -1.46
CA GLN A 14 16.38 0.50 -2.72
C GLN A 14 15.96 1.95 -2.51
N PRO A 15 16.34 2.88 -3.39
CA PRO A 15 15.82 4.25 -3.34
C PRO A 15 14.29 4.25 -3.34
N GLY A 16 13.71 4.80 -2.26
CA GLY A 16 12.26 4.92 -2.09
C GLY A 16 11.55 3.67 -1.55
N GLY A 17 12.25 2.59 -1.20
CA GLY A 17 11.57 1.41 -0.67
C GLY A 17 12.45 0.22 -0.29
N VAL A 18 11.78 -0.89 -0.05
CA VAL A 18 12.41 -2.19 0.24
C VAL A 18 11.76 -3.23 -0.65
N THR A 19 12.56 -4.02 -1.35
CA THR A 19 12.09 -5.18 -2.10
C THR A 19 12.25 -6.43 -1.24
N ILE A 20 11.17 -7.16 -1.03
CA ILE A 20 11.15 -8.46 -0.37
C ILE A 20 10.76 -9.55 -1.38
N MET A 21 11.32 -10.73 -1.22
CA MET A 21 10.92 -11.92 -1.97
C MET A 21 9.85 -12.65 -1.18
N GLY A 22 8.75 -13.04 -1.85
CA GLY A 22 7.64 -13.71 -1.21
C GLY A 22 6.51 -14.05 -2.17
N GLY A 23 5.49 -14.70 -1.68
CA GLY A 23 4.27 -15.04 -2.41
C GLY A 23 3.12 -14.07 -2.10
N TRP A 24 1.93 -14.42 -2.60
CA TRP A 24 0.72 -13.61 -2.38
C TRP A 24 0.34 -13.47 -0.90
N THR A 25 0.59 -14.49 -0.11
CA THR A 25 0.38 -14.46 1.35
C THR A 25 1.26 -13.37 2.00
N ASP A 26 2.50 -13.20 1.54
CA ASP A 26 3.39 -12.14 2.02
C ASP A 26 2.92 -10.75 1.57
N VAL A 27 2.36 -10.64 0.36
CA VAL A 27 1.74 -9.40 -0.12
C VAL A 27 0.56 -8.99 0.77
N TRP A 28 -0.33 -9.93 1.12
CA TRP A 28 -1.46 -9.66 2.01
C TRP A 28 -0.98 -9.28 3.41
N ARG A 29 -0.02 -10.04 3.94
CA ARG A 29 0.60 -9.79 5.24
C ARG A 29 1.29 -8.43 5.29
N ALA A 30 2.00 -8.04 4.23
CA ALA A 30 2.66 -6.74 4.14
C ALA A 30 1.65 -5.58 4.18
N ASN A 31 0.54 -5.67 3.44
CA ASN A 31 -0.52 -4.67 3.47
C ASN A 31 -1.20 -4.57 4.84
N LEU A 32 -1.38 -5.72 5.51
CA LEU A 32 -2.06 -5.79 6.79
C LEU A 32 -1.20 -5.29 7.96
N MET A 33 0.11 -5.58 7.95
CA MET A 33 0.98 -5.45 9.11
C MET A 33 1.98 -4.29 9.05
N LEU A 34 2.36 -3.81 7.84
CA LEU A 34 3.33 -2.73 7.73
C LEU A 34 2.75 -1.39 8.15
N ARG A 35 3.39 -0.76 9.15
CA ARG A 35 3.01 0.55 9.68
C ARG A 35 3.68 1.71 8.95
N GLY A 36 4.98 1.56 8.62
CA GLY A 36 5.78 2.61 7.98
C GLY A 36 5.69 2.65 6.45
N ALA A 37 5.15 1.62 5.81
CA ALA A 37 5.01 1.61 4.35
C ALA A 37 3.84 2.48 3.88
N THR A 38 4.05 3.24 2.81
CA THR A 38 2.97 4.00 2.17
C THR A 38 2.12 3.11 1.27
N ARG A 39 2.74 2.13 0.60
CA ARG A 39 2.12 1.27 -0.40
C ARG A 39 2.90 -0.01 -0.59
N VAL A 40 2.20 -1.10 -0.89
CA VAL A 40 2.79 -2.39 -1.25
C VAL A 40 2.50 -2.64 -2.73
N LEU A 41 3.56 -2.90 -3.50
CA LEU A 41 3.47 -3.25 -4.92
C LEU A 41 3.91 -4.70 -5.10
N ALA A 42 3.10 -5.51 -5.74
CA ALA A 42 3.48 -6.86 -6.14
C ALA A 42 4.11 -6.82 -7.53
N ARG A 43 5.40 -7.10 -7.63
CA ARG A 43 6.07 -7.26 -8.92
C ARG A 43 5.67 -8.60 -9.55
N ILE A 44 4.96 -8.54 -10.67
CA ILE A 44 4.34 -9.71 -11.31
C ILE A 44 5.14 -10.27 -12.48
N GLY A 45 6.17 -9.56 -12.93
CA GLY A 45 7.06 -10.03 -13.97
C GLY A 45 7.66 -8.89 -14.78
N GLY A 46 8.47 -9.24 -15.78
CA GLY A 46 9.09 -8.26 -16.63
C GLY A 46 9.78 -8.90 -17.85
N PHE A 47 10.14 -8.05 -18.80
CA PHE A 47 10.83 -8.44 -20.02
C PHE A 47 11.57 -7.25 -20.64
N ARG A 48 12.54 -7.51 -21.52
CA ARG A 48 13.21 -6.45 -22.27
C ARG A 48 12.40 -6.02 -23.49
N ALA A 49 12.29 -4.72 -23.72
CA ALA A 49 11.68 -4.13 -24.91
C ALA A 49 12.41 -2.85 -25.31
N MET A 50 12.91 -2.82 -26.54
CA MET A 50 13.68 -1.69 -27.08
C MET A 50 12.84 -0.70 -27.87
N HIS A 51 11.61 -1.06 -28.23
CA HIS A 51 10.67 -0.21 -28.96
C HIS A 51 9.21 -0.64 -28.69
N LEU A 52 8.26 0.27 -28.98
CA LEU A 52 6.84 0.08 -28.66
C LEU A 52 6.21 -1.18 -29.26
N ALA A 53 6.66 -1.64 -30.44
CA ALA A 53 6.14 -2.88 -31.02
C ALA A 53 6.58 -4.13 -30.23
N HIS A 54 7.79 -4.14 -29.67
CA HIS A 54 8.23 -5.19 -28.76
C HIS A 54 7.44 -5.17 -27.45
N LEU A 55 7.21 -3.98 -26.90
CA LEU A 55 6.39 -3.80 -25.70
C LEU A 55 4.99 -4.37 -25.92
N ASP A 56 4.31 -3.96 -26.98
CA ASP A 56 2.97 -4.42 -27.35
C ASP A 56 2.92 -5.96 -27.49
N LYS A 57 3.81 -6.53 -28.33
CA LYS A 57 3.88 -7.98 -28.56
C LYS A 57 4.08 -8.79 -27.27
N ARG A 58 4.91 -8.31 -26.34
CA ARG A 58 5.21 -9.02 -25.09
C ARG A 58 4.13 -8.78 -24.04
N ALA A 59 3.55 -7.58 -23.97
CA ALA A 59 2.44 -7.26 -23.08
C ALA A 59 1.20 -8.11 -23.42
N ARG A 60 0.93 -8.39 -24.69
CA ARG A 60 -0.17 -9.29 -25.12
C ARG A 60 0.02 -10.73 -24.63
N LYS A 61 1.26 -11.19 -24.54
CA LYS A 61 1.58 -12.55 -24.08
C LYS A 61 1.70 -12.67 -22.55
N PHE A 62 1.53 -11.56 -21.84
CA PHE A 62 1.61 -11.56 -20.39
C PHE A 62 0.35 -12.21 -19.79
N PRO A 63 0.46 -13.04 -18.76
CA PRO A 63 -0.68 -13.79 -18.21
C PRO A 63 -1.59 -12.91 -17.32
N TRP A 64 -2.23 -11.92 -17.93
CA TRP A 64 -3.10 -10.96 -17.22
C TRP A 64 -4.27 -11.64 -16.51
N ALA A 65 -4.85 -12.68 -17.14
CA ALA A 65 -6.02 -13.38 -16.62
C ALA A 65 -5.78 -14.10 -15.27
N ASP A 66 -4.53 -14.43 -14.96
CA ASP A 66 -4.17 -15.06 -13.69
C ASP A 66 -4.34 -14.12 -12.50
N LEU A 67 -4.34 -12.81 -12.76
CA LEU A 67 -4.28 -11.76 -11.74
C LEU A 67 -5.41 -10.75 -11.83
N LEU A 68 -5.83 -10.39 -13.05
CA LEU A 68 -6.81 -9.35 -13.29
C LEU A 68 -8.17 -9.99 -13.62
N PRO A 69 -9.25 -9.61 -12.93
CA PRO A 69 -10.60 -9.96 -13.33
C PRO A 69 -11.00 -9.19 -14.59
N ARG A 70 -11.96 -9.73 -15.35
CA ARG A 70 -12.40 -9.13 -16.62
C ARG A 70 -13.40 -7.99 -16.45
N ASP A 71 -14.06 -7.94 -15.32
CA ASP A 71 -15.19 -7.04 -15.02
C ASP A 71 -14.76 -5.75 -14.30
N LEU A 72 -13.53 -5.64 -13.87
CA LEU A 72 -13.03 -4.45 -13.21
C LEU A 72 -12.17 -3.58 -14.12
N PRO A 73 -12.37 -2.25 -14.06
CA PRO A 73 -11.53 -1.31 -14.80
C PRO A 73 -10.06 -1.40 -14.41
N VAL A 74 -9.20 -1.37 -15.43
CA VAL A 74 -7.74 -1.36 -15.25
C VAL A 74 -7.20 0.01 -15.59
N ARG A 75 -6.33 0.53 -14.74
CA ARG A 75 -5.55 1.75 -14.95
C ARG A 75 -4.09 1.37 -15.13
N VAL A 76 -3.44 1.91 -16.14
CA VAL A 76 -2.01 1.70 -16.37
C VAL A 76 -1.24 3.00 -16.11
N GLU A 77 -0.21 2.91 -15.28
CA GLU A 77 0.71 4.01 -15.00
C GLU A 77 2.12 3.61 -15.44
N SER A 78 2.67 4.29 -16.44
CA SER A 78 4.00 3.98 -16.96
C SER A 78 5.02 5.05 -16.57
N ILE A 79 6.23 4.62 -16.24
CA ILE A 79 7.40 5.48 -16.03
C ILE A 79 8.53 4.94 -16.88
N CYS A 80 9.13 5.83 -17.70
CA CYS A 80 10.27 5.51 -18.55
C CYS A 80 11.51 6.27 -18.05
N ARG A 81 12.64 5.55 -17.89
CA ARG A 81 13.92 6.11 -17.49
C ARG A 81 15.06 5.39 -18.22
N ALA A 82 16.03 6.14 -18.71
CA ALA A 82 17.24 5.61 -19.34
C ALA A 82 16.95 4.46 -20.35
N SER A 83 15.90 4.59 -21.17
CA SER A 83 15.42 3.55 -22.07
C SER A 83 15.12 4.10 -23.46
N ARG A 84 15.18 3.26 -24.47
CA ARG A 84 14.80 3.59 -25.84
C ARG A 84 13.31 3.89 -25.96
N ILE A 85 12.47 3.25 -25.13
CA ILE A 85 11.09 3.65 -24.93
C ILE A 85 11.09 4.76 -23.87
N TYR A 86 11.06 6.02 -24.29
CA TYR A 86 11.13 7.19 -23.43
C TYR A 86 9.79 7.89 -23.22
N HIS A 87 8.80 7.63 -24.07
CA HIS A 87 7.49 8.28 -24.00
C HIS A 87 6.51 7.45 -23.17
N ALA A 88 6.35 7.80 -21.90
CA ALA A 88 5.50 7.07 -20.96
C ALA A 88 4.05 6.92 -21.42
N GLY A 89 3.43 7.98 -22.00
CA GLY A 89 2.06 7.93 -22.51
C GLY A 89 1.88 6.91 -23.64
N ALA A 90 2.83 6.82 -24.57
CA ALA A 90 2.79 5.83 -25.64
C ALA A 90 2.96 4.39 -25.09
N ALA A 91 3.80 4.22 -24.07
CA ALA A 91 3.95 2.94 -23.40
C ALA A 91 2.66 2.53 -22.67
N THR A 92 2.03 3.46 -21.93
CA THR A 92 0.73 3.25 -21.29
C THR A 92 -0.33 2.77 -22.28
N GLN A 93 -0.52 3.50 -23.38
CA GLN A 93 -1.50 3.13 -24.42
C GLN A 93 -1.27 1.73 -25.00
N ARG A 94 -0.01 1.31 -25.19
CA ARG A 94 0.29 -0.03 -25.70
C ARG A 94 -0.04 -1.13 -24.71
N ILE A 95 0.22 -0.89 -23.41
CA ILE A 95 -0.08 -1.84 -22.35
C ILE A 95 -1.59 -1.91 -22.12
N GLU A 96 -2.28 -0.78 -22.08
CA GLU A 96 -3.75 -0.70 -21.97
C GLU A 96 -4.43 -1.47 -23.09
N ARG A 97 -3.99 -1.22 -24.32
CA ARG A 97 -4.49 -1.92 -25.50
C ARG A 97 -4.28 -3.44 -25.39
N ALA A 98 -3.07 -3.86 -24.98
CA ALA A 98 -2.78 -5.28 -24.79
C ALA A 98 -3.68 -5.93 -23.74
N ILE A 99 -3.93 -5.26 -22.61
CA ILE A 99 -4.83 -5.76 -21.56
C ILE A 99 -6.28 -5.84 -22.07
N THR A 100 -6.77 -4.78 -22.73
CA THR A 100 -8.14 -4.74 -23.23
C THR A 100 -8.38 -5.82 -24.31
N GLU A 101 -7.48 -5.96 -25.27
CA GLU A 101 -7.67 -6.91 -26.39
C GLU A 101 -7.48 -8.37 -25.95
N GLU A 102 -6.58 -8.67 -25.02
CA GLU A 102 -6.31 -10.05 -24.59
C GLU A 102 -7.18 -10.51 -23.42
N LEU A 103 -7.52 -9.61 -22.51
CA LEU A 103 -8.31 -9.93 -21.30
C LEU A 103 -9.79 -9.54 -21.45
N GLY A 104 -10.07 -8.48 -22.22
CA GLY A 104 -11.41 -7.90 -22.32
C GLY A 104 -11.76 -6.97 -21.14
N ALA A 105 -10.82 -6.63 -20.27
CA ALA A 105 -11.07 -5.74 -19.14
C ALA A 105 -11.28 -4.29 -19.62
N PRO A 106 -12.24 -3.54 -19.05
CA PRO A 106 -12.42 -2.14 -19.36
C PRO A 106 -11.25 -1.30 -18.82
N LEU A 107 -11.02 -0.13 -19.43
CA LEU A 107 -10.04 0.83 -18.93
C LEU A 107 -10.71 1.82 -17.97
N ALA A 108 -10.01 2.15 -16.90
CA ALA A 108 -10.45 3.19 -15.98
C ALA A 108 -10.20 4.57 -16.60
N THR A 109 -11.23 5.40 -16.63
CA THR A 109 -11.14 6.81 -17.04
C THR A 109 -10.68 7.69 -15.86
N PRO A 110 -10.23 8.94 -16.11
CA PRO A 110 -9.89 9.88 -15.04
C PRO A 110 -11.11 10.26 -14.16
N GLU A 111 -12.32 10.17 -14.71
CA GLU A 111 -13.57 10.47 -14.03
C GLU A 111 -14.06 9.33 -13.14
N ASP A 112 -13.58 8.11 -13.39
CA ASP A 112 -13.99 6.94 -12.62
C ASP A 112 -13.55 7.06 -11.17
N ARG A 113 -14.53 7.08 -10.28
CA ARG A 113 -14.36 7.08 -8.82
C ARG A 113 -14.55 5.69 -8.21
N GLY A 114 -14.99 4.74 -9.02
CA GLY A 114 -15.20 3.36 -8.63
C GLY A 114 -13.90 2.58 -8.41
N PRO A 115 -14.03 1.33 -7.98
CA PRO A 115 -12.88 0.46 -7.80
C PRO A 115 -12.21 0.12 -9.14
N SER A 116 -10.90 0.25 -9.19
CA SER A 116 -10.08 -0.12 -10.34
C SER A 116 -8.80 -0.82 -9.88
N ILE A 117 -8.16 -1.54 -10.79
CA ILE A 117 -6.85 -2.16 -10.53
C ILE A 117 -5.78 -1.34 -11.23
N THR A 118 -4.76 -0.92 -10.48
CA THR A 118 -3.65 -0.16 -11.05
C THR A 118 -2.47 -1.07 -11.37
N VAL A 119 -2.12 -1.11 -12.65
CA VAL A 119 -0.92 -1.75 -13.18
C VAL A 119 0.17 -0.68 -13.33
N LYS A 120 1.28 -0.84 -12.65
CA LYS A 120 2.44 0.04 -12.78
C LYS A 120 3.48 -0.59 -13.68
N ALA A 121 3.83 0.11 -14.75
CA ALA A 121 4.87 -0.30 -15.69
C ALA A 121 6.10 0.58 -15.53
N ARG A 122 7.19 0.03 -15.03
CA ARG A 122 8.49 0.69 -14.99
C ARG A 122 9.35 0.20 -16.13
N ILE A 123 9.78 1.11 -16.97
CA ILE A 123 10.69 0.84 -18.09
C ILE A 123 12.01 1.55 -17.78
N GLU A 124 13.03 0.78 -17.45
CA GLU A 124 14.34 1.30 -17.07
C GLU A 124 15.42 0.41 -17.69
N ASP A 125 16.40 1.01 -18.35
CA ASP A 125 17.45 0.30 -19.11
C ASP A 125 16.90 -0.76 -20.06
N ASP A 126 15.85 -0.40 -20.80
CA ASP A 126 15.10 -1.29 -21.72
C ASP A 126 14.44 -2.52 -21.04
N LEU A 127 14.45 -2.59 -19.71
CA LEU A 127 13.73 -3.60 -18.94
C LEU A 127 12.34 -3.04 -18.52
N VAL A 128 11.31 -3.68 -19.01
CA VAL A 128 9.92 -3.45 -18.59
C VAL A 128 9.62 -4.32 -17.39
N THR A 129 9.16 -3.72 -16.30
CA THR A 129 8.74 -4.41 -15.09
C THR A 129 7.30 -4.06 -14.80
N PHE A 130 6.43 -5.05 -14.67
CA PHE A 130 5.05 -4.87 -14.24
C PHE A 130 4.89 -5.11 -12.75
N SER A 131 4.16 -4.23 -12.10
CA SER A 131 3.75 -4.37 -10.71
C SER A 131 2.29 -4.03 -10.56
N LEU A 132 1.58 -4.74 -9.70
CA LEU A 132 0.21 -4.39 -9.29
C LEU A 132 0.25 -3.56 -8.01
N ASP A 133 -0.55 -2.52 -7.98
CA ASP A 133 -0.85 -1.83 -6.73
C ASP A 133 -1.80 -2.69 -5.91
N THR A 134 -1.28 -3.28 -4.85
CA THR A 134 -2.02 -4.21 -4.00
C THR A 134 -2.74 -3.50 -2.86
N THR A 135 -2.39 -2.25 -2.61
CA THR A 135 -2.87 -1.46 -1.49
C THR A 135 -4.17 -0.72 -1.79
N GLY A 136 -4.26 -0.07 -2.95
CA GLY A 136 -5.34 0.87 -3.27
C GLY A 136 -5.12 2.23 -2.62
N GLU A 137 -5.94 2.64 -1.66
CA GLU A 137 -5.65 3.83 -0.87
C GLU A 137 -4.37 3.67 -0.07
N SER A 138 -3.61 4.77 0.12
CA SER A 138 -2.34 4.73 0.85
C SER A 138 -2.49 4.18 2.27
N LEU A 139 -1.51 3.40 2.75
CA LEU A 139 -1.58 2.69 4.03
C LEU A 139 -1.67 3.60 5.26
N HIS A 140 -1.29 4.87 5.15
CA HIS A 140 -1.51 5.82 6.25
C HIS A 140 -3.00 5.99 6.58
N LYS A 141 -3.89 5.78 5.61
CA LYS A 141 -5.34 5.74 5.87
C LYS A 141 -5.69 4.39 6.49
N ARG A 142 -5.70 4.31 7.80
CA ARG A 142 -5.93 3.06 8.56
C ARG A 142 -7.36 2.53 8.45
N GLY A 143 -8.32 3.37 8.05
CA GLY A 143 -9.72 2.99 7.84
C GLY A 143 -10.65 3.27 9.03
N HIS A 144 -10.13 3.75 10.16
CA HIS A 144 -10.92 4.07 11.35
C HIS A 144 -10.94 5.57 11.68
N LYS A 145 -10.15 6.40 10.99
CA LYS A 145 -10.09 7.83 11.22
C LYS A 145 -11.10 8.57 10.34
N GLU A 146 -12.18 9.04 10.94
CA GLU A 146 -13.28 9.73 10.23
C GLU A 146 -13.01 11.23 10.02
N ALA A 147 -12.26 11.86 10.92
CA ALA A 147 -11.97 13.29 10.87
C ALA A 147 -10.46 13.56 10.94
N VAL A 148 -10.00 14.56 10.18
CA VAL A 148 -8.60 14.97 10.13
C VAL A 148 -8.50 16.49 10.27
N ALA A 149 -7.51 16.97 11.02
CA ALA A 149 -7.18 18.39 11.09
C ALA A 149 -6.63 18.92 9.74
N LYS A 150 -6.45 20.23 9.63
CA LYS A 150 -6.00 20.87 8.37
C LYS A 150 -4.67 20.37 7.81
N ALA A 151 -3.77 19.86 8.68
CA ALA A 151 -2.46 19.32 8.27
C ALA A 151 -2.03 18.17 9.19
N PRO A 152 -2.73 17.01 9.16
CA PRO A 152 -2.43 15.92 10.07
C PRO A 152 -1.10 15.26 9.70
N MET A 153 -0.35 14.83 10.72
CA MET A 153 0.74 13.89 10.50
C MET A 153 0.16 12.58 9.94
N ARG A 154 0.81 12.00 8.93
CA ARG A 154 0.42 10.69 8.42
C ARG A 154 0.77 9.62 9.44
N GLU A 155 -0.09 8.66 9.64
CA GLU A 155 0.08 7.54 10.57
C GLU A 155 1.37 6.74 10.26
N THR A 156 1.72 6.59 8.99
CA THR A 156 2.99 5.96 8.58
C THR A 156 4.23 6.74 9.03
N MET A 157 4.15 8.07 9.11
CA MET A 157 5.23 8.90 9.62
C MET A 157 5.33 8.79 11.15
N ALA A 158 4.18 8.83 11.84
CA ALA A 158 4.14 8.63 13.28
C ALA A 158 4.75 7.28 13.67
N ALA A 159 4.39 6.20 12.96
CA ALA A 159 4.95 4.87 13.16
C ALA A 159 6.47 4.83 12.93
N MET A 160 6.97 5.52 11.90
CA MET A 160 8.41 5.57 11.63
C MET A 160 9.18 6.32 12.72
N PHE A 161 8.65 7.44 13.22
CA PHE A 161 9.27 8.18 14.33
C PHE A 161 9.27 7.37 15.62
N LEU A 162 8.17 6.69 15.95
CA LEU A 162 8.10 5.78 17.11
C LEU A 162 9.14 4.67 17.00
N ALA A 163 9.27 4.06 15.82
CA ALA A 163 10.27 3.02 15.59
C ALA A 163 11.71 3.53 15.68
N GLU A 164 11.99 4.74 15.18
CA GLU A 164 13.32 5.38 15.25
C GLU A 164 13.69 5.74 16.70
N MET A 165 12.70 6.10 17.51
CA MET A 165 12.88 6.34 18.96
C MET A 165 13.04 5.05 19.76
N GLY A 166 12.91 3.87 19.14
CA GLY A 166 12.96 2.58 19.81
C GLY A 166 11.72 2.24 20.63
N PHE A 167 10.57 2.87 20.33
CA PHE A 167 9.32 2.57 21.01
C PHE A 167 8.83 1.17 20.70
N ASP A 168 8.66 0.35 21.71
CA ASP A 168 8.23 -1.06 21.63
C ASP A 168 6.81 -1.31 22.19
N GLY A 169 6.12 -0.25 22.65
CA GLY A 169 4.80 -0.35 23.25
C GLY A 169 4.81 -0.62 24.74
N SER A 170 5.95 -0.63 25.42
CA SER A 170 6.06 -0.89 26.87
C SER A 170 6.04 0.37 27.75
N GLN A 171 6.02 1.56 27.13
CA GLN A 171 6.16 2.85 27.82
C GLN A 171 4.92 3.74 27.61
N PRO A 172 4.57 4.58 28.58
CA PRO A 172 3.55 5.61 28.37
C PRO A 172 4.06 6.67 27.39
N VAL A 173 3.13 7.30 26.65
CA VAL A 173 3.45 8.36 25.68
C VAL A 173 2.67 9.62 26.01
N LEU A 174 3.36 10.76 26.00
CA LEU A 174 2.77 12.09 26.12
C LEU A 174 3.18 12.92 24.91
N ASP A 175 2.20 13.45 24.19
CA ASP A 175 2.39 14.39 23.08
C ASP A 175 1.78 15.75 23.46
N PRO A 176 2.61 16.78 23.73
CA PRO A 176 2.13 18.11 24.13
C PRO A 176 1.56 18.95 22.99
N MET A 177 1.63 18.49 21.74
CA MET A 177 1.14 19.18 20.54
C MET A 177 0.51 18.18 19.57
N CYS A 178 -0.41 17.36 20.07
CA CYS A 178 -0.87 16.14 19.39
C CYS A 178 -1.71 16.40 18.12
N GLY A 179 -2.19 17.60 17.87
CA GLY A 179 -3.11 17.88 16.80
C GLY A 179 -4.35 16.96 16.87
N SER A 180 -4.63 16.25 15.78
CA SER A 180 -5.68 15.22 15.75
C SER A 180 -5.21 13.85 16.29
N GLY A 181 -4.17 13.80 17.11
CA GLY A 181 -3.74 12.63 17.86
C GLY A 181 -3.00 11.54 17.08
N SER A 182 -2.57 11.77 15.83
CA SER A 182 -1.97 10.70 15.00
C SER A 182 -0.80 9.98 15.68
N PHE A 183 0.07 10.71 16.38
CA PHE A 183 1.24 10.13 17.04
C PHE A 183 0.85 9.29 18.27
N VAL A 184 0.02 9.85 19.15
CA VAL A 184 -0.46 9.19 20.37
C VAL A 184 -1.27 7.94 20.05
N LEU A 185 -2.15 8.04 19.05
CA LEU A 185 -3.01 6.93 18.64
C LEU A 185 -2.21 5.79 18.02
N GLU A 186 -1.23 6.10 17.15
CA GLU A 186 -0.36 5.07 16.57
C GLU A 186 0.49 4.38 17.66
N ALA A 187 0.95 5.13 18.67
CA ALA A 187 1.65 4.58 19.83
C ALA A 187 0.76 3.63 20.64
N ALA A 188 -0.48 4.04 20.91
CA ALA A 188 -1.46 3.20 21.62
C ALA A 188 -1.78 1.92 20.86
N GLU A 189 -1.96 2.00 19.54
CA GLU A 189 -2.19 0.82 18.69
C GLU A 189 -1.00 -0.14 18.66
N ILE A 190 0.23 0.37 18.67
CA ILE A 190 1.43 -0.45 18.77
C ILE A 190 1.45 -1.20 20.10
N ALA A 191 1.19 -0.50 21.20
CA ALA A 191 1.17 -1.07 22.54
C ALA A 191 0.08 -2.14 22.70
N LEU A 192 -1.11 -1.90 22.15
CA LEU A 192 -2.21 -2.86 22.11
C LEU A 192 -1.96 -4.06 21.19
N GLY A 193 -0.94 -4.00 20.34
CA GLY A 193 -0.64 -5.06 19.36
C GLY A 193 -1.65 -5.12 18.21
N LEU A 194 -2.37 -4.03 17.92
CA LEU A 194 -3.38 -3.99 16.88
C LEU A 194 -2.75 -3.94 15.48
N LEU A 195 -3.36 -4.62 14.52
CA LEU A 195 -2.90 -4.61 13.13
C LEU A 195 -3.29 -3.28 12.46
N PRO A 196 -2.35 -2.57 11.81
CA PRO A 196 -2.64 -1.27 11.20
C PRO A 196 -3.63 -1.33 10.04
N GLY A 197 -3.72 -2.48 9.38
CA GLY A 197 -4.63 -2.69 8.24
C GLY A 197 -5.99 -3.30 8.58
N ARG A 198 -6.29 -3.59 9.86
CA ARG A 198 -7.47 -4.34 10.31
C ARG A 198 -8.83 -3.76 9.88
N SER A 199 -8.92 -2.44 9.77
CA SER A 199 -10.19 -1.72 9.56
C SER A 199 -10.38 -1.18 8.15
N ARG A 200 -9.58 -1.64 7.17
CA ARG A 200 -9.64 -1.14 5.80
C ARG A 200 -9.70 -2.25 4.77
N GLY A 201 -10.21 -1.91 3.58
CA GLY A 201 -10.07 -2.76 2.40
C GLY A 201 -8.78 -2.51 1.63
N PHE A 202 -8.39 -3.47 0.80
CA PHE A 202 -7.19 -3.42 -0.04
C PHE A 202 -7.52 -3.75 -1.49
N ALA A 203 -6.70 -3.22 -2.42
CA ALA A 203 -6.90 -3.48 -3.85
C ALA A 203 -6.73 -4.97 -4.20
N PHE A 204 -5.81 -5.68 -3.54
CA PHE A 204 -5.58 -7.11 -3.80
C PHE A 204 -6.81 -8.00 -3.54
N GLN A 205 -7.77 -7.56 -2.73
CA GLN A 205 -9.01 -8.30 -2.49
C GLN A 205 -9.91 -8.42 -3.73
N ARG A 206 -9.58 -7.68 -4.79
CA ARG A 206 -10.27 -7.69 -6.09
C ARG A 206 -9.52 -8.47 -7.16
N PHE A 207 -8.35 -9.03 -6.85
CA PHE A 207 -7.57 -9.79 -7.81
C PHE A 207 -8.16 -11.19 -8.02
N ALA A 208 -7.97 -11.75 -9.21
CA ALA A 208 -8.50 -13.07 -9.57
C ALA A 208 -7.98 -14.19 -8.65
N ASN A 209 -6.78 -14.03 -8.11
CA ASN A 209 -6.12 -14.99 -7.23
C ASN A 209 -6.36 -14.76 -5.74
N TYR A 210 -7.28 -13.86 -5.36
CA TYR A 210 -7.57 -13.58 -3.94
C TYR A 210 -8.28 -14.75 -3.26
N ASN A 211 -7.81 -15.11 -2.06
CA ASN A 211 -8.42 -16.11 -1.20
C ASN A 211 -8.95 -15.46 0.09
N ALA A 212 -10.25 -15.21 0.12
CA ALA A 212 -10.93 -14.52 1.23
C ALA A 212 -10.81 -15.30 2.55
N ALA A 213 -10.91 -16.64 2.53
CA ALA A 213 -10.83 -17.46 3.73
C ALA A 213 -9.42 -17.42 4.36
N ALA A 214 -8.37 -17.46 3.51
CA ALA A 214 -6.99 -17.38 3.97
C ALA A 214 -6.69 -15.98 4.54
N PHE A 215 -7.18 -14.93 3.90
CA PHE A 215 -7.01 -13.56 4.39
C PHE A 215 -7.79 -13.31 5.69
N ALA A 216 -9.02 -13.81 5.81
CA ALA A 216 -9.81 -13.68 7.04
C ALA A 216 -9.10 -14.30 8.25
N LYS A 217 -8.46 -15.47 8.09
CA LYS A 217 -7.64 -16.07 9.15
C LYS A 217 -6.44 -15.20 9.54
N MET A 218 -5.82 -14.53 8.57
CA MET A 218 -4.68 -13.64 8.82
C MET A 218 -5.13 -12.34 9.50
N ASN A 219 -6.31 -11.82 9.14
CA ASN A 219 -6.89 -10.60 9.70
C ASN A 219 -7.65 -10.84 11.01
N ALA A 220 -7.81 -12.09 11.42
CA ALA A 220 -8.34 -12.41 12.75
C ALA A 220 -7.35 -11.89 13.79
N ALA A 221 -7.63 -10.67 14.28
CA ALA A 221 -6.76 -9.99 15.22
C ALA A 221 -6.67 -10.81 16.53
N PRO A 222 -5.48 -10.99 17.10
CA PRO A 222 -5.39 -11.41 18.50
C PRO A 222 -6.16 -10.40 19.36
N ALA A 223 -6.72 -10.86 20.49
CA ALA A 223 -7.34 -9.96 21.43
C ALA A 223 -6.34 -8.83 21.79
N PRO A 224 -6.81 -7.57 21.88
CA PRO A 224 -5.96 -6.48 22.31
C PRO A 224 -5.26 -6.83 23.62
N ARG A 225 -4.01 -6.45 23.74
CA ARG A 225 -3.28 -6.62 25.00
C ARG A 225 -3.94 -5.75 26.06
N ASP A 226 -4.03 -6.26 27.28
CA ASP A 226 -4.44 -5.43 28.41
C ASP A 226 -3.31 -4.43 28.73
N LEU A 227 -3.64 -3.15 28.78
CA LEU A 227 -2.67 -2.08 29.01
C LEU A 227 -3.05 -1.26 30.25
N SER A 228 -2.12 -1.22 31.20
CA SER A 228 -2.15 -0.24 32.29
C SER A 228 -1.50 1.10 31.92
N LEU A 229 -0.95 1.21 30.69
CA LEU A 229 -0.23 2.38 30.20
C LEU A 229 -1.17 3.53 29.82
N ARG A 230 -0.69 4.76 29.98
CA ARG A 230 -1.40 5.97 29.60
C ARG A 230 -0.81 6.58 28.33
N PHE A 231 -1.68 6.96 27.41
CA PHE A 231 -1.36 7.67 26.20
C PHE A 231 -2.09 9.01 26.22
N LEU A 232 -1.33 10.10 26.35
CA LEU A 232 -1.88 11.44 26.59
C LEU A 232 -1.50 12.37 25.44
N GLY A 233 -2.50 13.05 24.88
CA GLY A 233 -2.30 14.10 23.89
C GLY A 233 -2.87 15.43 24.36
N PHE A 234 -2.11 16.49 24.19
CA PHE A 234 -2.51 17.86 24.46
C PHE A 234 -2.37 18.69 23.20
N ASP A 235 -3.27 19.64 23.00
CA ASP A 235 -3.16 20.65 21.94
C ASP A 235 -3.85 21.94 22.38
N ARG A 236 -3.36 23.07 21.91
CA ARG A 236 -3.99 24.37 22.15
C ARG A 236 -5.28 24.56 21.34
N ASP A 237 -5.47 23.79 20.26
CA ASP A 237 -6.68 23.83 19.44
C ASP A 237 -7.72 22.84 19.97
N PRO A 238 -8.80 23.32 20.60
CA PRO A 238 -9.86 22.44 21.11
C PRO A 238 -10.61 21.71 20.00
N GLY A 239 -10.55 22.21 18.75
CA GLY A 239 -11.10 21.52 17.57
C GLY A 239 -10.29 20.26 17.25
N ALA A 240 -8.97 20.35 17.32
CA ALA A 240 -8.08 19.21 17.09
C ALA A 240 -8.29 18.12 18.18
N ILE A 241 -8.43 18.52 19.46
CA ILE A 241 -8.71 17.59 20.55
C ILE A 241 -10.06 16.90 20.38
N ARG A 242 -11.12 17.63 20.00
CA ARG A 242 -12.43 17.00 19.73
C ARG A 242 -12.33 15.95 18.62
N MET A 243 -11.54 16.21 17.56
CA MET A 243 -11.31 15.23 16.50
C MET A 243 -10.59 13.97 17.01
N SER A 244 -9.61 14.11 17.89
CA SER A 244 -8.89 12.96 18.46
C SER A 244 -9.77 12.10 19.37
N CYS A 245 -10.72 12.70 20.09
CA CYS A 245 -11.65 11.98 20.97
C CYS A 245 -12.77 11.23 20.23
N LEU A 246 -13.06 11.55 18.97
CA LEU A 246 -14.08 10.86 18.17
C LEU A 246 -13.58 9.53 17.55
N LEU A 247 -12.35 9.14 17.82
CA LEU A 247 -11.67 8.02 17.18
C LEU A 247 -11.69 6.71 18.01
N TYR A 248 -12.26 6.72 19.23
CA TYR A 248 -12.35 5.55 20.13
C TYR A 248 -13.65 5.53 20.92
#